data_e23ea2d9949670cb99b37eba0596f647
#
_entry.id   e23ea2d9949670cb99b37eba0596f647
#
_cell.length_a   1.000
_cell.length_b   1.000
_cell.length_c   1.000
_cell.angle_alpha   90.00
_cell.angle_beta   90.00
_cell.angle_gamma   90.00
#
_symmetry.space_group_name_H-M   'P 1'
#
loop_
_entity.id
_entity.type
_entity.pdbx_description
1 polymer ?
#
loop_
_entity_poly.entity_id
_entity_poly.type
_entity_poly.pdbx_seq_one_letter_code
_entity_poly.pdbx_strand_id
1 'polypeptide(L)'
;MDIGLAALLLLLFTVLVGFVKKLNVGLLAIAGAVILGYGTGLFKGAKIIAGFSANLFMILLGITLFFGIIQSNGCIELSMRKLVGLFGHHVWLVPPLVYGVGFVFAAIGPGCVPAMAFAAAVAVPLAHETGYHPIMLLLLGNLGTYCGRFSPITPEGVLIQEILGKQGIVVPNSILLLDTFLGTLVLAVLVFFFYKGYQVKAPEKISRTEDGLHYTAAQLIALGSVAVMILLVLKLGMNVGLASFLMAALLILLGIGDEKTAFKSVPWSTLIMVCGVGVLMNLVIATGGIDLLARMISRAMSPSTAGALMGILAGVMSWFSSAIGVVFPTLLPTVGLVGENLGGTVPLSELVSVVALFASVAGLSPASTGGAVIMGACGTDAEYGKKYPAEKLFLELLLWAIGSIGLLTLLAFLGLFRIFV
;
A
#
# COMPACT_ATOMS: atom_id res chain seq x y z
N MET A 1 27.83 23.17 10.12
CA MET A 1 26.44 22.70 9.97
C MET A 1 26.33 21.37 10.70
N ASP A 2 25.33 21.18 11.53
CA ASP A 2 25.12 19.90 12.21
C ASP A 2 24.96 18.81 11.15
N ILE A 3 25.73 17.71 11.28
CA ILE A 3 25.76 16.62 10.28
C ILE A 3 24.39 15.93 10.20
N GLY A 4 23.69 15.82 11.33
CA GLY A 4 22.32 15.31 11.36
C GLY A 4 21.34 16.16 10.55
N LEU A 5 21.47 17.49 10.66
CA LEU A 5 20.68 18.42 9.85
C LEU A 5 21.04 18.31 8.37
N ALA A 6 22.34 18.19 8.04
CA ALA A 6 22.77 18.01 6.65
C ALA A 6 22.23 16.71 6.03
N ALA A 7 22.28 15.62 6.78
CA ALA A 7 21.75 14.33 6.35
C ALA A 7 20.22 14.39 6.14
N LEU A 8 19.50 15.04 7.05
CA LEU A 8 18.04 15.23 6.93
C LEU A 8 17.68 16.10 5.73
N LEU A 9 18.37 17.23 5.55
CA LEU A 9 18.15 18.11 4.39
C LEU A 9 18.46 17.40 3.07
N LEU A 10 19.49 16.55 3.05
CA LEU A 10 19.84 15.75 1.88
C LEU A 10 18.74 14.71 1.56
N LEU A 11 18.16 14.08 2.58
CA LEU A 11 17.01 13.18 2.39
C LEU A 11 15.82 13.93 1.79
N LEU A 12 15.44 15.07 2.36
CA LEU A 12 14.35 15.89 1.85
C LEU A 12 14.63 16.38 0.41
N PHE A 13 15.86 16.77 0.13
CA PHE A 13 16.30 17.16 -1.21
C PHE A 13 16.19 16.02 -2.21
N THR A 14 16.61 14.79 -1.86
CA THR A 14 16.51 13.63 -2.76
C THR A 14 15.05 13.30 -3.07
N VAL A 15 14.15 13.41 -2.08
CA VAL A 15 12.70 13.22 -2.27
C VAL A 15 12.15 14.30 -3.21
N LEU A 16 12.48 15.56 -2.97
CA LEU A 16 12.00 16.68 -3.79
C LEU A 16 12.49 16.58 -5.24
N VAL A 17 13.78 16.31 -5.43
CA VAL A 17 14.36 16.14 -6.78
C VAL A 17 13.76 14.93 -7.49
N GLY A 18 13.58 13.81 -6.78
CA GLY A 18 12.95 12.62 -7.32
C GLY A 18 11.54 12.90 -7.83
N PHE A 19 10.76 13.67 -7.06
CA PHE A 19 9.43 14.10 -7.47
C PHE A 19 9.45 15.04 -8.69
N VAL A 20 10.21 16.14 -8.62
CA VAL A 20 10.24 17.17 -9.68
C VAL A 20 10.80 16.62 -11.00
N LYS A 21 11.85 15.78 -10.92
CA LYS A 21 12.50 15.19 -12.10
C LYS A 21 11.92 13.84 -12.50
N LYS A 22 10.92 13.31 -11.78
CA LYS A 22 10.33 11.97 -11.99
C LYS A 22 11.38 10.85 -11.99
N LEU A 23 12.39 10.97 -11.13
CA LEU A 23 13.46 10.00 -10.95
C LEU A 23 13.13 9.06 -9.76
N ASN A 24 13.76 7.88 -9.77
CA ASN A 24 13.65 6.96 -8.63
C ASN A 24 14.36 7.56 -7.40
N VAL A 25 13.58 7.86 -6.35
CA VAL A 25 14.09 8.45 -5.10
C VAL A 25 15.15 7.56 -4.44
N GLY A 26 15.03 6.23 -4.53
CA GLY A 26 16.01 5.30 -3.97
C GLY A 26 17.38 5.41 -4.64
N LEU A 27 17.42 5.57 -5.96
CA LEU A 27 18.66 5.82 -6.69
C LEU A 27 19.33 7.12 -6.23
N LEU A 28 18.55 8.19 -6.10
CA LEU A 28 19.04 9.48 -5.61
C LEU A 28 19.48 9.39 -4.14
N ALA A 29 18.77 8.62 -3.32
CA ALA A 29 19.11 8.39 -1.92
C ALA A 29 20.44 7.63 -1.77
N ILE A 30 20.69 6.60 -2.58
CA ILE A 30 21.99 5.91 -2.60
C ILE A 30 23.11 6.89 -3.00
N ALA A 31 22.91 7.67 -4.06
CA ALA A 31 23.89 8.68 -4.49
C ALA A 31 24.12 9.73 -3.39
N GLY A 32 23.05 10.20 -2.73
CA GLY A 32 23.13 11.11 -1.58
C GLY A 32 23.90 10.51 -0.41
N ALA A 33 23.68 9.23 -0.10
CA ALA A 33 24.42 8.52 0.94
C ALA A 33 25.94 8.42 0.64
N VAL A 34 26.28 8.20 -0.62
CA VAL A 34 27.70 8.22 -1.06
C VAL A 34 28.30 9.60 -0.88
N ILE A 35 27.62 10.66 -1.35
CA ILE A 35 28.09 12.04 -1.21
C ILE A 35 28.26 12.41 0.26
N LEU A 36 27.28 12.11 1.11
CA LEU A 36 27.34 12.39 2.55
C LEU A 36 28.46 11.60 3.21
N GLY A 37 28.54 10.30 2.94
CA GLY A 37 29.52 9.41 3.60
C GLY A 37 30.96 9.74 3.28
N TYR A 38 31.29 9.84 1.98
CA TYR A 38 32.65 10.14 1.55
C TYR A 38 32.99 11.63 1.69
N GLY A 39 32.01 12.54 1.49
CA GLY A 39 32.20 13.98 1.65
C GLY A 39 32.51 14.38 3.09
N THR A 40 31.92 13.71 4.07
CA THR A 40 32.23 13.94 5.51
C THR A 40 33.37 13.07 6.03
N GLY A 41 33.75 12.03 5.30
CA GLY A 41 34.73 11.03 5.75
C GLY A 41 34.23 10.10 6.88
N LEU A 42 32.99 10.25 7.35
CA LEU A 42 32.44 9.52 8.50
C LEU A 42 31.98 8.10 8.17
N PHE A 43 31.55 7.88 6.93
CA PHE A 43 30.98 6.61 6.51
C PHE A 43 31.70 6.05 5.29
N LYS A 44 32.34 4.90 5.46
CA LYS A 44 32.99 4.16 4.36
C LYS A 44 31.98 3.26 3.65
N GLY A 45 32.34 2.75 2.46
CA GLY A 45 31.48 1.96 1.59
C GLY A 45 30.70 0.83 2.30
N ALA A 46 31.39 0.04 3.14
CA ALA A 46 30.73 -1.04 3.89
C ALA A 46 29.59 -0.54 4.81
N LYS A 47 29.78 0.62 5.47
CA LYS A 47 28.77 1.20 6.36
C LYS A 47 27.60 1.81 5.59
N ILE A 48 27.85 2.34 4.39
CA ILE A 48 26.81 2.81 3.48
C ILE A 48 25.97 1.62 2.99
N ILE A 49 26.63 0.55 2.51
CA ILE A 49 25.98 -0.67 2.02
C ILE A 49 25.16 -1.35 3.12
N ALA A 50 25.62 -1.32 4.37
CA ALA A 50 24.88 -1.89 5.51
C ALA A 50 23.49 -1.26 5.73
N GLY A 51 23.24 -0.07 5.20
CA GLY A 51 21.89 0.53 5.16
C GLY A 51 20.92 -0.13 4.18
N PHE A 52 21.44 -0.94 3.23
CA PHE A 52 20.61 -1.73 2.35
C PHE A 52 20.09 -2.97 3.09
N SER A 53 18.79 -3.03 3.34
CA SER A 53 18.18 -4.19 4.00
C SER A 53 18.06 -5.36 3.02
N ALA A 54 19.03 -6.28 3.05
CA ALA A 54 18.97 -7.51 2.26
C ALA A 54 17.75 -8.37 2.65
N ASN A 55 17.40 -8.41 3.95
CA ASN A 55 16.21 -9.12 4.42
C ASN A 55 14.94 -8.56 3.76
N LEU A 56 14.75 -7.24 3.81
CA LEU A 56 13.59 -6.60 3.19
C LEU A 56 13.55 -6.80 1.67
N PHE A 57 14.71 -6.70 0.99
CA PHE A 57 14.81 -6.96 -0.44
C PHE A 57 14.37 -8.39 -0.78
N MET A 58 14.86 -9.40 -0.03
CA MET A 58 14.48 -10.79 -0.23
C MET A 58 12.99 -11.02 0.02
N ILE A 59 12.41 -10.40 1.03
CA ILE A 59 10.99 -10.50 1.32
C ILE A 59 10.16 -9.90 0.18
N LEU A 60 10.44 -8.67 -0.21
CA LEU A 60 9.70 -7.96 -1.26
C LEU A 60 9.82 -8.69 -2.60
N LEU A 61 11.04 -9.12 -2.97
CA LEU A 61 11.28 -9.84 -4.22
C LEU A 61 10.59 -11.22 -4.21
N GLY A 62 10.73 -11.99 -3.12
CA GLY A 62 10.12 -13.32 -3.00
C GLY A 62 8.61 -13.28 -3.13
N ILE A 63 7.95 -12.39 -2.38
CA ILE A 63 6.49 -12.23 -2.43
C ILE A 63 6.04 -11.82 -3.83
N THR A 64 6.64 -10.78 -4.40
CA THR A 64 6.20 -10.25 -5.70
C THR A 64 6.45 -11.24 -6.84
N LEU A 65 7.55 -11.99 -6.80
CA LEU A 65 7.84 -13.05 -7.78
C LEU A 65 6.83 -14.19 -7.68
N PHE A 66 6.58 -14.69 -6.46
CA PHE A 66 5.62 -15.78 -6.23
C PHE A 66 4.21 -15.43 -6.71
N PHE A 67 3.71 -14.24 -6.32
CA PHE A 67 2.40 -13.80 -6.79
C PHE A 67 2.37 -13.45 -8.27
N GLY A 68 3.50 -13.03 -8.86
CA GLY A 68 3.65 -12.88 -10.31
C GLY A 68 3.45 -14.19 -11.06
N ILE A 69 3.99 -15.31 -10.55
CA ILE A 69 3.77 -16.65 -11.11
C ILE A 69 2.30 -17.06 -11.00
N ILE A 70 1.70 -16.87 -9.82
CA ILE A 70 0.30 -17.20 -9.58
C ILE A 70 -0.63 -16.38 -10.49
N GLN A 71 -0.34 -15.10 -10.66
CA GLN A 71 -1.11 -14.22 -11.53
C GLN A 71 -1.00 -14.65 -13.01
N SER A 72 0.19 -15.04 -13.47
CA SER A 72 0.40 -15.49 -14.85
C SER A 72 -0.39 -16.78 -15.20
N ASN A 73 -0.76 -17.55 -14.18
CA ASN A 73 -1.58 -18.77 -14.31
C ASN A 73 -3.09 -18.45 -14.47
N GLY A 74 -3.53 -17.23 -14.14
CA GLY A 74 -4.95 -16.82 -14.22
C GLY A 74 -5.86 -17.40 -13.12
N CYS A 75 -5.30 -18.12 -12.12
CA CYS A 75 -6.12 -18.73 -11.08
C CYS A 75 -6.79 -17.70 -10.17
N ILE A 76 -6.14 -16.55 -9.94
CA ILE A 76 -6.68 -15.46 -9.15
C ILE A 76 -7.86 -14.84 -9.88
N GLU A 77 -7.70 -14.56 -11.17
CA GLU A 77 -8.77 -14.00 -12.00
C GLU A 77 -10.00 -14.92 -12.01
N LEU A 78 -9.78 -16.23 -12.19
CA LEU A 78 -10.85 -17.23 -12.16
C LEU A 78 -11.54 -17.29 -10.78
N SER A 79 -10.75 -17.25 -9.69
CA SER A 79 -11.31 -17.26 -8.33
C SER A 79 -12.25 -16.07 -8.09
N MET A 80 -11.85 -14.90 -8.60
CA MET A 80 -12.64 -13.68 -8.44
C MET A 80 -13.88 -13.67 -9.34
N ARG A 81 -13.78 -14.17 -10.57
CA ARG A 81 -14.97 -14.34 -11.42
C ARG A 81 -16.01 -15.26 -10.75
N LYS A 82 -15.56 -16.35 -10.11
CA LYS A 82 -16.44 -17.21 -9.31
C LYS A 82 -17.04 -16.50 -8.11
N LEU A 83 -16.24 -15.73 -7.39
CA LEU A 83 -16.70 -14.95 -6.25
C LEU A 83 -17.77 -13.93 -6.68
N VAL A 84 -17.53 -13.21 -7.77
CA VAL A 84 -18.51 -12.28 -8.36
C VAL A 84 -19.78 -13.03 -8.80
N GLY A 85 -19.65 -14.19 -9.42
CA GLY A 85 -20.81 -15.03 -9.83
C GLY A 85 -21.68 -15.46 -8.64
N LEU A 86 -21.07 -15.79 -7.49
CA LEU A 86 -21.80 -16.19 -6.28
C LEU A 86 -22.63 -15.04 -5.69
N PHE A 87 -22.16 -13.82 -5.75
CA PHE A 87 -22.78 -12.65 -5.10
C PHE A 87 -23.47 -11.70 -6.08
N GLY A 88 -23.21 -11.81 -7.39
CA GLY A 88 -23.73 -10.89 -8.41
C GLY A 88 -25.25 -10.92 -8.60
N HIS A 89 -25.96 -11.89 -8.02
CA HIS A 89 -27.42 -11.95 -8.08
C HIS A 89 -28.10 -10.90 -7.18
N HIS A 90 -27.37 -10.33 -6.23
CA HIS A 90 -27.88 -9.32 -5.31
C HIS A 90 -27.13 -8.00 -5.55
N VAL A 91 -27.72 -7.14 -6.38
CA VAL A 91 -27.08 -5.87 -6.81
C VAL A 91 -26.59 -5.02 -5.63
N TRP A 92 -27.28 -5.02 -4.51
CA TRP A 92 -26.86 -4.31 -3.30
C TRP A 92 -25.57 -4.84 -2.65
N LEU A 93 -25.17 -6.09 -2.97
CA LEU A 93 -23.91 -6.68 -2.48
C LEU A 93 -22.70 -6.26 -3.34
N VAL A 94 -22.88 -5.68 -4.53
CA VAL A 94 -21.79 -5.33 -5.44
C VAL A 94 -20.83 -4.31 -4.84
N PRO A 95 -21.26 -3.21 -4.20
CA PRO A 95 -20.34 -2.28 -3.54
C PRO A 95 -19.48 -2.93 -2.45
N PRO A 96 -20.05 -3.64 -1.44
CA PRO A 96 -19.23 -4.33 -0.44
C PRO A 96 -18.39 -5.46 -1.03
N LEU A 97 -18.85 -6.12 -2.10
CA LEU A 97 -18.09 -7.15 -2.80
C LEU A 97 -16.81 -6.56 -3.42
N VAL A 98 -16.92 -5.45 -4.15
CA VAL A 98 -15.76 -4.81 -4.80
C VAL A 98 -14.76 -4.31 -3.75
N TYR A 99 -15.23 -3.75 -2.64
CA TYR A 99 -14.38 -3.41 -1.49
C TYR A 99 -13.69 -4.65 -0.92
N GLY A 100 -14.45 -5.72 -0.68
CA GLY A 100 -13.95 -7.00 -0.15
C GLY A 100 -12.94 -7.67 -1.08
N VAL A 101 -13.16 -7.61 -2.39
CA VAL A 101 -12.21 -8.10 -3.41
C VAL A 101 -10.88 -7.36 -3.30
N GLY A 102 -10.90 -6.03 -3.25
CA GLY A 102 -9.69 -5.22 -3.05
C GLY A 102 -8.97 -5.58 -1.75
N PHE A 103 -9.73 -5.71 -0.64
CA PHE A 103 -9.21 -6.08 0.66
C PHE A 103 -8.55 -7.46 0.66
N VAL A 104 -9.29 -8.49 0.26
CA VAL A 104 -8.82 -9.88 0.31
C VAL A 104 -7.61 -10.06 -0.61
N PHE A 105 -7.69 -9.53 -1.85
CA PHE A 105 -6.59 -9.69 -2.79
C PHE A 105 -5.31 -8.99 -2.31
N ALA A 106 -5.41 -7.78 -1.75
CA ALA A 106 -4.26 -7.11 -1.15
C ALA A 106 -3.71 -7.88 0.06
N ALA A 107 -4.61 -8.41 0.92
CA ALA A 107 -4.22 -9.08 2.17
C ALA A 107 -3.55 -10.44 1.97
N ILE A 108 -3.80 -11.13 0.85
CA ILE A 108 -3.19 -12.44 0.55
C ILE A 108 -1.69 -12.33 0.24
N GLY A 109 -1.20 -11.16 -0.22
CA GLY A 109 0.22 -10.92 -0.38
C GLY A 109 0.74 -10.23 -1.64
N PRO A 110 0.00 -10.09 -2.78
CA PRO A 110 0.58 -9.51 -4.01
C PRO A 110 0.99 -8.04 -3.87
N GLY A 111 0.56 -7.39 -2.79
CA GLY A 111 0.81 -5.97 -2.56
C GLY A 111 -0.25 -5.06 -3.18
N CYS A 112 -0.09 -3.76 -2.93
CA CYS A 112 -1.11 -2.76 -3.21
C CYS A 112 -1.38 -2.58 -4.71
N VAL A 113 -0.34 -2.48 -5.54
CA VAL A 113 -0.49 -2.11 -6.96
C VAL A 113 -1.21 -3.18 -7.78
N PRO A 114 -0.82 -4.48 -7.72
CA PRO A 114 -1.56 -5.53 -8.38
C PRO A 114 -3.02 -5.64 -7.90
N ALA A 115 -3.24 -5.42 -6.60
CA ALA A 115 -4.59 -5.48 -6.03
C ALA A 115 -5.51 -4.37 -6.55
N MET A 116 -5.00 -3.14 -6.70
CA MET A 116 -5.76 -2.03 -7.29
C MET A 116 -6.12 -2.30 -8.76
N ALA A 117 -5.15 -2.75 -9.56
CA ALA A 117 -5.39 -3.08 -10.97
C ALA A 117 -6.43 -4.18 -11.10
N PHE A 118 -6.35 -5.18 -10.23
CA PHE A 118 -7.32 -6.27 -10.18
C PHE A 118 -8.71 -5.80 -9.75
N ALA A 119 -8.83 -5.02 -8.67
CA ALA A 119 -10.09 -4.46 -8.23
C ALA A 119 -10.74 -3.60 -9.32
N ALA A 120 -9.94 -2.85 -10.11
CA ALA A 120 -10.43 -2.09 -11.25
C ALA A 120 -10.95 -2.98 -12.38
N ALA A 121 -10.27 -4.10 -12.68
CA ALA A 121 -10.72 -5.07 -13.68
C ALA A 121 -12.06 -5.74 -13.31
N VAL A 122 -12.38 -5.83 -12.02
CA VAL A 122 -13.67 -6.32 -11.52
C VAL A 122 -14.71 -5.21 -11.48
N ALA A 123 -14.33 -4.00 -11.06
CA ALA A 123 -15.25 -2.89 -10.86
C ALA A 123 -15.87 -2.38 -12.16
N VAL A 124 -15.11 -2.30 -13.26
CA VAL A 124 -15.58 -1.74 -14.53
C VAL A 124 -16.69 -2.60 -15.16
N PRO A 125 -16.51 -3.92 -15.36
CA PRO A 125 -17.60 -4.78 -15.86
C PRO A 125 -18.83 -4.77 -14.96
N LEU A 126 -18.65 -4.83 -13.63
CA LEU A 126 -19.76 -4.77 -12.69
C LEU A 126 -20.52 -3.45 -12.76
N ALA A 127 -19.84 -2.33 -13.02
CA ALA A 127 -20.51 -1.05 -13.22
C ALA A 127 -21.42 -1.07 -14.46
N HIS A 128 -20.97 -1.68 -15.57
CA HIS A 128 -21.79 -1.85 -16.78
C HIS A 128 -23.00 -2.76 -16.54
N GLU A 129 -22.79 -3.89 -15.86
CA GLU A 129 -23.86 -4.87 -15.63
C GLU A 129 -24.91 -4.40 -14.64
N THR A 130 -24.52 -3.63 -13.62
CA THR A 130 -25.40 -3.27 -12.50
C THR A 130 -25.92 -1.85 -12.54
N GLY A 131 -25.30 -0.99 -13.36
CA GLY A 131 -25.63 0.43 -13.43
C GLY A 131 -25.06 1.28 -12.28
N TYR A 132 -24.22 0.71 -11.42
CA TYR A 132 -23.48 1.50 -10.45
C TYR A 132 -22.50 2.46 -11.10
N HIS A 133 -22.23 3.57 -10.42
CA HIS A 133 -21.26 4.55 -10.90
C HIS A 133 -19.86 3.93 -10.94
N PRO A 134 -19.15 3.92 -12.09
CA PRO A 134 -17.86 3.23 -12.21
C PRO A 134 -16.80 3.80 -11.25
N ILE A 135 -16.75 5.13 -11.10
CA ILE A 135 -15.80 5.79 -10.19
C ILE A 135 -16.07 5.36 -8.74
N MET A 136 -17.34 5.21 -8.35
CA MET A 136 -17.71 4.68 -7.03
C MET A 136 -17.11 3.30 -6.79
N LEU A 137 -17.34 2.35 -7.70
CA LEU A 137 -16.83 0.99 -7.53
C LEU A 137 -15.28 0.94 -7.55
N LEU A 138 -14.65 1.74 -8.41
CA LEU A 138 -13.20 1.86 -8.47
C LEU A 138 -12.59 2.43 -7.16
N LEU A 139 -13.23 3.46 -6.60
CA LEU A 139 -12.84 4.00 -5.29
C LEU A 139 -13.00 2.97 -4.18
N LEU A 140 -14.14 2.24 -4.15
CA LEU A 140 -14.38 1.18 -3.17
C LEU A 140 -13.33 0.06 -3.25
N GLY A 141 -12.99 -0.39 -4.46
CA GLY A 141 -11.93 -1.38 -4.67
C GLY A 141 -10.57 -0.91 -4.14
N ASN A 142 -10.19 0.34 -4.43
CA ASN A 142 -8.96 0.92 -3.92
C ASN A 142 -8.97 1.07 -2.38
N LEU A 143 -10.09 1.49 -1.78
CA LEU A 143 -10.22 1.60 -0.32
C LEU A 143 -10.05 0.24 0.36
N GLY A 144 -10.64 -0.82 -0.19
CA GLY A 144 -10.41 -2.18 0.27
C GLY A 144 -8.93 -2.57 0.21
N THR A 145 -8.27 -2.26 -0.91
CA THR A 145 -6.84 -2.51 -1.09
C THR A 145 -5.99 -1.76 -0.04
N TYR A 146 -6.33 -0.51 0.27
CA TYR A 146 -5.60 0.30 1.26
C TYR A 146 -5.70 -0.25 2.69
N CYS A 147 -6.73 -1.01 3.00
CA CYS A 147 -6.82 -1.74 4.25
C CYS A 147 -6.04 -3.06 4.18
N GLY A 148 -6.32 -3.91 3.19
CA GLY A 148 -5.76 -5.27 3.11
C GLY A 148 -4.24 -5.33 3.03
N ARG A 149 -3.59 -4.30 2.49
CA ARG A 149 -2.14 -4.23 2.28
C ARG A 149 -1.28 -4.31 3.56
N PHE A 150 -1.87 -4.23 4.74
CA PHE A 150 -1.16 -4.27 6.02
C PHE A 150 -1.19 -5.63 6.70
N SER A 151 -1.60 -6.67 5.99
CA SER A 151 -1.49 -8.06 6.45
C SER A 151 -0.02 -8.45 6.71
N PRO A 152 0.26 -9.39 7.62
CA PRO A 152 1.63 -9.78 7.98
C PRO A 152 2.41 -10.47 6.86
N ILE A 153 1.76 -10.86 5.77
CA ILE A 153 2.37 -11.53 4.61
C ILE A 153 2.51 -10.62 3.39
N THR A 154 2.17 -9.34 3.52
CA THR A 154 2.27 -8.35 2.43
C THR A 154 3.57 -7.57 2.50
N PRO A 155 4.07 -7.05 1.36
CA PRO A 155 5.25 -6.21 1.32
C PRO A 155 5.18 -5.02 2.28
N GLU A 156 4.03 -4.36 2.34
CA GLU A 156 3.82 -3.17 3.17
C GLU A 156 3.74 -3.51 4.66
N GLY A 157 3.00 -4.58 5.00
CA GLY A 157 2.89 -5.03 6.38
C GLY A 157 4.25 -5.45 6.95
N VAL A 158 5.04 -6.18 6.14
CA VAL A 158 6.39 -6.59 6.53
C VAL A 158 7.34 -5.41 6.68
N LEU A 159 7.29 -4.43 5.74
CA LEU A 159 8.13 -3.23 5.83
C LEU A 159 7.87 -2.46 7.12
N ILE A 160 6.59 -2.24 7.48
CA ILE A 160 6.22 -1.54 8.71
C ILE A 160 6.80 -2.28 9.93
N GLN A 161 6.60 -3.60 10.01
CA GLN A 161 7.12 -4.40 11.13
C GLN A 161 8.66 -4.37 11.21
N GLU A 162 9.36 -4.39 10.08
CA GLU A 162 10.82 -4.28 10.07
C GLU A 162 11.30 -2.91 10.61
N ILE A 163 10.63 -1.83 10.18
CA ILE A 163 10.99 -0.47 10.65
C ILE A 163 10.71 -0.32 12.15
N LEU A 164 9.58 -0.81 12.63
CA LEU A 164 9.21 -0.76 14.04
C LEU A 164 10.11 -1.66 14.90
N GLY A 165 10.42 -2.87 14.42
CA GLY A 165 11.31 -3.81 15.09
C GLY A 165 12.72 -3.25 15.35
N LYS A 166 13.25 -2.43 14.43
CA LYS A 166 14.53 -1.72 14.62
C LYS A 166 14.52 -0.70 15.76
N GLN A 167 13.33 -0.24 16.15
CA GLN A 167 13.11 0.68 17.28
C GLN A 167 12.70 -0.08 18.57
N GLY A 168 12.54 -1.40 18.51
CA GLY A 168 11.98 -2.19 19.62
C GLY A 168 10.49 -1.97 19.86
N ILE A 169 9.78 -1.37 18.88
CA ILE A 169 8.34 -1.10 18.96
C ILE A 169 7.57 -2.31 18.43
N VAL A 170 6.56 -2.75 19.17
CA VAL A 170 5.66 -3.83 18.78
C VAL A 170 4.25 -3.29 18.60
N VAL A 171 3.79 -3.26 17.36
CA VAL A 171 2.38 -2.97 17.02
C VAL A 171 1.85 -4.17 16.24
N PRO A 172 0.88 -4.93 16.78
CA PRO A 172 0.31 -6.08 16.08
C PRO A 172 -0.31 -5.68 14.72
N ASN A 173 -0.08 -6.46 13.68
CA ASN A 173 -0.72 -6.23 12.37
C ASN A 173 -2.25 -6.24 12.45
N SER A 174 -2.83 -6.96 13.43
CA SER A 174 -4.28 -6.95 13.66
C SER A 174 -4.81 -5.57 14.03
N ILE A 175 -4.11 -4.83 14.90
CA ILE A 175 -4.48 -3.45 15.26
C ILE A 175 -4.40 -2.56 14.03
N LEU A 176 -3.30 -2.64 13.29
CA LEU A 176 -3.11 -1.86 12.07
C LEU A 176 -4.19 -2.15 11.02
N LEU A 177 -4.57 -3.43 10.84
CA LEU A 177 -5.66 -3.83 9.95
C LEU A 177 -7.02 -3.30 10.43
N LEU A 178 -7.32 -3.38 11.74
CA LEU A 178 -8.59 -2.91 12.29
C LEU A 178 -8.73 -1.38 12.17
N ASP A 179 -7.70 -0.63 12.53
CA ASP A 179 -7.68 0.83 12.42
C ASP A 179 -7.85 1.28 10.97
N THR A 180 -7.10 0.67 10.06
CA THR A 180 -7.18 1.01 8.63
C THR A 180 -8.50 0.55 8.02
N PHE A 181 -9.07 -0.58 8.48
CA PHE A 181 -10.41 -1.03 8.08
C PHE A 181 -11.49 -0.04 8.49
N LEU A 182 -11.48 0.43 9.74
CA LEU A 182 -12.44 1.43 10.19
C LEU A 182 -12.35 2.72 9.39
N GLY A 183 -11.15 3.25 9.20
CA GLY A 183 -10.95 4.47 8.43
C GLY A 183 -11.39 4.34 6.97
N THR A 184 -11.01 3.25 6.29
CA THR A 184 -11.43 3.01 4.91
C THR A 184 -12.90 2.64 4.78
N LEU A 185 -13.51 1.99 5.78
CA LEU A 185 -14.95 1.70 5.81
C LEU A 185 -15.78 2.98 5.89
N VAL A 186 -15.40 3.93 6.76
CA VAL A 186 -16.07 5.23 6.84
C VAL A 186 -15.99 5.97 5.50
N LEU A 187 -14.82 5.96 4.85
CA LEU A 187 -14.66 6.53 3.51
C LEU A 187 -15.51 5.77 2.47
N ALA A 188 -15.56 4.45 2.53
CA ALA A 188 -16.36 3.62 1.62
C ALA A 188 -17.86 3.94 1.73
N VAL A 189 -18.35 4.08 2.96
CA VAL A 189 -19.74 4.51 3.22
C VAL A 189 -19.99 5.90 2.66
N LEU A 190 -19.08 6.86 2.87
CA LEU A 190 -19.18 8.20 2.30
C LEU A 190 -19.23 8.16 0.76
N VAL A 191 -18.35 7.41 0.13
CA VAL A 191 -18.31 7.21 -1.33
C VAL A 191 -19.63 6.64 -1.82
N PHE A 192 -20.15 5.60 -1.16
CA PHE A 192 -21.43 4.98 -1.52
C PHE A 192 -22.60 5.96 -1.49
N PHE A 193 -22.70 6.77 -0.44
CA PHE A 193 -23.77 7.77 -0.33
C PHE A 193 -23.57 8.96 -1.28
N PHE A 194 -22.35 9.41 -1.49
CA PHE A 194 -22.03 10.51 -2.42
C PHE A 194 -22.47 10.20 -3.85
N TYR A 195 -22.19 8.99 -4.33
CA TYR A 195 -22.62 8.53 -5.66
C TYR A 195 -24.04 7.97 -5.69
N LYS A 196 -24.81 8.12 -4.60
CA LYS A 196 -26.20 7.65 -4.49
C LYS A 196 -26.35 6.16 -4.81
N GLY A 197 -25.41 5.33 -4.35
CA GLY A 197 -25.41 3.90 -4.59
C GLY A 197 -26.72 3.22 -4.14
N TYR A 198 -27.41 3.76 -3.13
CA TYR A 198 -28.71 3.29 -2.65
C TYR A 198 -29.89 3.49 -3.63
N GLN A 199 -29.71 4.29 -4.69
CA GLN A 199 -30.76 4.53 -5.70
C GLN A 199 -30.68 3.58 -6.89
N VAL A 200 -29.62 2.78 -7.00
CA VAL A 200 -29.43 1.83 -8.10
C VAL A 200 -30.45 0.70 -7.96
N LYS A 201 -31.32 0.57 -8.97
CA LYS A 201 -32.29 -0.51 -9.03
C LYS A 201 -31.69 -1.72 -9.70
N ALA A 202 -32.01 -2.91 -9.18
CA ALA A 202 -31.56 -4.16 -9.78
C ALA A 202 -32.03 -4.24 -11.24
N PRO A 203 -31.15 -4.50 -12.21
CA PRO A 203 -31.57 -4.79 -13.58
C PRO A 203 -32.34 -6.11 -13.60
N GLU A 204 -33.34 -6.20 -14.50
CA GLU A 204 -34.22 -7.38 -14.61
C GLU A 204 -33.48 -8.68 -14.94
N LYS A 205 -32.28 -8.62 -15.51
CA LYS A 205 -31.44 -9.78 -15.86
C LYS A 205 -29.95 -9.42 -15.67
N ILE A 206 -29.33 -10.00 -14.68
CA ILE A 206 -27.86 -10.12 -14.64
C ILE A 206 -27.50 -11.35 -15.45
N SER A 207 -26.67 -11.17 -16.50
CA SER A 207 -26.24 -12.30 -17.35
C SER A 207 -25.55 -13.36 -16.50
N ARG A 208 -26.12 -14.58 -16.47
CA ARG A 208 -25.46 -15.74 -15.88
C ARG A 208 -24.24 -16.11 -16.73
N THR A 209 -23.06 -15.77 -16.28
CA THR A 209 -21.81 -16.30 -16.82
C THR A 209 -21.37 -17.50 -15.95
N GLU A 210 -22.23 -18.50 -15.77
CA GLU A 210 -21.94 -19.65 -14.90
C GLU A 210 -21.45 -20.90 -15.65
N ASP A 211 -21.52 -20.93 -16.99
CA ASP A 211 -21.15 -22.13 -17.73
C ASP A 211 -19.64 -22.17 -18.03
N GLY A 212 -18.93 -23.08 -17.37
CA GLY A 212 -17.58 -23.47 -17.76
C GLY A 212 -16.40 -22.97 -16.90
N LEU A 213 -16.62 -22.30 -15.77
CA LEU A 213 -15.56 -21.84 -14.89
C LEU A 213 -15.02 -22.96 -13.99
N HIS A 214 -14.30 -23.95 -14.57
CA HIS A 214 -13.61 -24.98 -13.80
C HIS A 214 -12.14 -24.63 -13.60
N TYR A 215 -11.62 -24.87 -12.38
CA TYR A 215 -10.19 -24.77 -12.14
C TYR A 215 -9.46 -25.91 -12.86
N THR A 216 -8.38 -25.57 -13.53
CA THR A 216 -7.41 -26.57 -13.98
C THR A 216 -6.62 -27.12 -12.80
N ALA A 217 -6.01 -28.31 -12.95
CA ALA A 217 -5.13 -28.86 -11.91
C ALA A 217 -3.97 -27.89 -11.56
N ALA A 218 -3.40 -27.22 -12.57
CA ALA A 218 -2.36 -26.21 -12.39
C ALA A 218 -2.82 -25.04 -11.53
N GLN A 219 -4.05 -24.56 -11.74
CA GLN A 219 -4.63 -23.46 -10.95
C GLN A 219 -4.91 -23.87 -9.51
N LEU A 220 -5.37 -25.10 -9.28
CA LEU A 220 -5.58 -25.62 -7.92
C LEU A 220 -4.26 -25.78 -7.17
N ILE A 221 -3.20 -26.26 -7.83
CA ILE A 221 -1.86 -26.35 -7.24
C ILE A 221 -1.33 -24.94 -6.90
N ALA A 222 -1.51 -23.97 -7.81
CA ALA A 222 -1.11 -22.59 -7.56
C ALA A 222 -1.85 -21.97 -6.35
N LEU A 223 -3.16 -22.17 -6.21
CA LEU A 223 -3.92 -21.74 -5.03
C LEU A 223 -3.49 -22.48 -3.77
N GLY A 224 -3.28 -23.80 -3.87
CA GLY A 224 -2.77 -24.62 -2.76
C GLY A 224 -1.39 -24.17 -2.29
N SER A 225 -0.53 -23.71 -3.20
CA SER A 225 0.80 -23.20 -2.84
C SER A 225 0.76 -21.94 -1.96
N VAL A 226 -0.29 -21.09 -2.11
CA VAL A 226 -0.51 -19.95 -1.20
C VAL A 226 -0.80 -20.45 0.21
N ALA A 227 -1.68 -21.44 0.35
CA ALA A 227 -1.99 -22.01 1.66
C ALA A 227 -0.76 -22.67 2.28
N VAL A 228 0.04 -23.39 1.50
CA VAL A 228 1.31 -23.97 1.97
C VAL A 228 2.29 -22.88 2.41
N MET A 229 2.46 -21.82 1.64
CA MET A 229 3.31 -20.68 2.01
C MET A 229 2.88 -20.09 3.34
N ILE A 230 1.58 -19.84 3.54
CA ILE A 230 1.04 -19.33 4.81
C ILE A 230 1.34 -20.30 5.97
N LEU A 231 1.17 -21.60 5.77
CA LEU A 231 1.46 -22.63 6.77
C LEU A 231 2.96 -22.65 7.14
N LEU A 232 3.87 -22.53 6.17
CA LEU A 232 5.30 -22.44 6.42
C LEU A 232 5.66 -21.23 7.28
N VAL A 233 5.04 -20.08 6.99
CA VAL A 233 5.25 -18.86 7.78
C VAL A 233 4.69 -19.02 9.19
N LEU A 234 3.44 -19.46 9.35
CA LEU A 234 2.74 -19.48 10.64
C LEU A 234 3.19 -20.64 11.55
N LYS A 235 3.48 -21.83 10.98
CA LYS A 235 3.82 -23.03 11.77
C LYS A 235 5.31 -23.21 11.97
N LEU A 236 6.12 -22.90 10.97
CA LEU A 236 7.58 -23.07 11.03
C LEU A 236 8.33 -21.76 11.35
N GLY A 237 7.62 -20.62 11.47
CA GLY A 237 8.24 -19.32 11.66
C GLY A 237 9.17 -18.91 10.50
N MET A 238 8.95 -19.49 9.31
CA MET A 238 9.81 -19.22 8.16
C MET A 238 9.63 -17.76 7.70
N ASN A 239 10.73 -17.12 7.30
CA ASN A 239 10.67 -15.81 6.68
C ASN A 239 9.77 -15.87 5.43
N VAL A 240 8.80 -14.94 5.32
CA VAL A 240 7.80 -14.96 4.26
C VAL A 240 8.40 -14.85 2.86
N GLY A 241 9.52 -14.11 2.69
CA GLY A 241 10.23 -14.03 1.42
C GLY A 241 10.85 -15.38 1.03
N LEU A 242 11.51 -16.06 1.96
CA LEU A 242 12.10 -17.38 1.71
C LEU A 242 11.02 -18.43 1.42
N ALA A 243 9.90 -18.41 2.16
CA ALA A 243 8.76 -19.28 1.88
C ALA A 243 8.17 -19.02 0.49
N SER A 244 8.07 -17.75 0.10
CA SER A 244 7.61 -17.34 -1.24
C SER A 244 8.56 -17.78 -2.34
N PHE A 245 9.88 -17.65 -2.16
CA PHE A 245 10.87 -18.17 -3.13
C PHE A 245 10.79 -19.68 -3.27
N LEU A 246 10.65 -20.41 -2.16
CA LEU A 246 10.50 -21.87 -2.20
C LEU A 246 9.27 -22.28 -3.01
N MET A 247 8.13 -21.64 -2.75
CA MET A 247 6.90 -21.94 -3.49
C MET A 247 6.98 -21.51 -4.95
N ALA A 248 7.59 -20.36 -5.24
CA ALA A 248 7.84 -19.91 -6.60
C ALA A 248 8.68 -20.93 -7.40
N ALA A 249 9.80 -21.38 -6.82
CA ALA A 249 10.66 -22.37 -7.46
C ALA A 249 9.93 -23.70 -7.70
N LEU A 250 9.13 -24.17 -6.75
CA LEU A 250 8.33 -25.39 -6.90
C LEU A 250 7.30 -25.26 -8.03
N LEU A 251 6.59 -24.12 -8.12
CA LEU A 251 5.62 -23.88 -9.20
C LEU A 251 6.29 -23.87 -10.58
N ILE A 252 7.46 -23.21 -10.71
CA ILE A 252 8.23 -23.19 -11.96
C ILE A 252 8.69 -24.61 -12.35
N LEU A 253 9.23 -25.38 -11.38
CA LEU A 253 9.66 -26.78 -11.63
C LEU A 253 8.50 -27.67 -12.06
N LEU A 254 7.29 -27.42 -11.58
CA LEU A 254 6.07 -28.13 -12.00
C LEU A 254 5.51 -27.65 -13.34
N GLY A 255 6.13 -26.66 -13.99
CA GLY A 255 5.65 -26.05 -15.22
C GLY A 255 4.38 -25.20 -15.03
N ILE A 256 4.14 -24.72 -13.81
CA ILE A 256 2.98 -23.90 -13.45
C ILE A 256 3.39 -22.43 -13.44
N GLY A 257 2.92 -21.69 -14.44
CA GLY A 257 3.28 -20.28 -14.64
C GLY A 257 4.56 -20.08 -15.46
N ASP A 258 4.77 -18.85 -15.90
CA ASP A 258 5.89 -18.46 -16.74
C ASP A 258 6.90 -17.62 -15.96
N GLU A 259 8.12 -18.13 -15.80
CA GLU A 259 9.22 -17.47 -15.10
C GLU A 259 9.51 -16.08 -15.67
N LYS A 260 9.59 -15.94 -16.99
CA LYS A 260 9.93 -14.68 -17.65
C LYS A 260 8.87 -13.59 -17.38
N THR A 261 7.60 -13.99 -17.42
CA THR A 261 6.48 -13.11 -17.10
C THR A 261 6.50 -12.71 -15.63
N ALA A 262 6.78 -13.66 -14.74
CA ALA A 262 6.90 -13.38 -13.30
C ALA A 262 8.04 -12.39 -12.98
N PHE A 263 9.23 -12.56 -13.57
CA PHE A 263 10.34 -11.61 -13.40
C PHE A 263 10.02 -10.22 -13.96
N LYS A 264 9.26 -10.13 -15.05
CA LYS A 264 8.81 -8.84 -15.62
C LYS A 264 7.77 -8.15 -14.74
N SER A 265 6.96 -8.90 -14.01
CA SER A 265 5.94 -8.37 -13.10
C SER A 265 6.53 -7.81 -11.79
N VAL A 266 7.78 -8.15 -11.46
CA VAL A 266 8.47 -7.63 -10.27
C VAL A 266 8.60 -6.10 -10.36
N PRO A 267 8.14 -5.36 -9.35
CA PRO A 267 8.21 -3.90 -9.33
C PRO A 267 9.62 -3.42 -8.96
N TRP A 268 10.61 -3.65 -9.85
CA TRP A 268 12.03 -3.33 -9.62
C TRP A 268 12.26 -1.90 -9.14
N SER A 269 11.51 -0.95 -9.74
CA SER A 269 11.59 0.46 -9.34
C SER A 269 11.22 0.66 -7.86
N THR A 270 10.18 -0.04 -7.38
CA THR A 270 9.76 0.03 -5.98
C THR A 270 10.77 -0.63 -5.05
N LEU A 271 11.32 -1.79 -5.43
CA LEU A 271 12.35 -2.47 -4.64
C LEU A 271 13.60 -1.58 -4.44
N ILE A 272 14.10 -1.01 -5.54
CA ILE A 272 15.25 -0.09 -5.49
C ILE A 272 14.91 1.15 -4.68
N MET A 273 13.69 1.68 -4.79
CA MET A 273 13.26 2.86 -4.04
C MET A 273 13.24 2.59 -2.54
N VAL A 274 12.59 1.52 -2.10
CA VAL A 274 12.47 1.16 -0.67
C VAL A 274 13.85 0.89 -0.06
N CYS A 275 14.64 0.02 -0.69
CA CYS A 275 15.96 -0.33 -0.17
C CYS A 275 16.96 0.83 -0.26
N GLY A 276 16.89 1.63 -1.34
CA GLY A 276 17.77 2.78 -1.54
C GLY A 276 17.50 3.92 -0.56
N VAL A 277 16.23 4.23 -0.30
CA VAL A 277 15.88 5.20 0.76
C VAL A 277 16.36 4.69 2.12
N GLY A 278 16.27 3.39 2.38
CA GLY A 278 16.82 2.75 3.58
C GLY A 278 18.32 3.01 3.78
N VAL A 279 19.10 3.02 2.68
CA VAL A 279 20.55 3.33 2.74
C VAL A 279 20.82 4.73 3.28
N LEU A 280 20.16 5.75 2.73
CA LEU A 280 20.33 7.14 3.20
C LEU A 280 19.74 7.31 4.60
N MET A 281 18.57 6.71 4.86
CA MET A 281 17.91 6.77 6.18
C MET A 281 18.81 6.21 7.29
N ASN A 282 19.54 5.13 7.04
CA ASN A 282 20.49 4.59 8.00
C ASN A 282 21.59 5.61 8.40
N LEU A 283 22.04 6.44 7.46
CA LEU A 283 22.97 7.53 7.75
C LEU A 283 22.28 8.69 8.50
N VAL A 284 21.03 9.01 8.12
CA VAL A 284 20.23 10.03 8.84
C VAL A 284 20.04 9.63 10.30
N ILE A 285 19.74 8.36 10.58
CA ILE A 285 19.64 7.83 11.95
C ILE A 285 20.99 7.93 12.65
N ALA A 286 22.07 7.43 12.03
CA ALA A 286 23.41 7.39 12.62
C ALA A 286 23.99 8.79 12.93
N THR A 287 23.50 9.84 12.28
CA THR A 287 23.91 11.23 12.49
C THR A 287 22.98 12.01 13.41
N GLY A 288 21.94 11.40 13.98
CA GLY A 288 20.93 12.07 14.82
C GLY A 288 19.92 12.91 14.04
N GLY A 289 19.86 12.76 12.70
CA GLY A 289 18.89 13.49 11.89
C GLY A 289 17.42 13.11 12.18
N ILE A 290 17.19 11.84 12.56
CA ILE A 290 15.86 11.38 12.99
C ILE A 290 15.42 12.05 14.29
N ASP A 291 16.32 12.22 15.25
CA ASP A 291 16.03 12.92 16.52
C ASP A 291 15.65 14.39 16.27
N LEU A 292 16.34 15.03 15.31
CA LEU A 292 15.99 16.40 14.88
C LEU A 292 14.60 16.43 14.23
N LEU A 293 14.31 15.52 13.31
CA LEU A 293 13.01 15.45 12.65
C LEU A 293 11.89 15.19 13.66
N ALA A 294 12.07 14.22 14.56
CA ALA A 294 11.09 13.92 15.60
C ALA A 294 10.83 15.11 16.52
N ARG A 295 11.89 15.83 16.94
CA ARG A 295 11.74 17.07 17.75
C ARG A 295 11.02 18.19 17.00
N MET A 296 11.28 18.36 15.70
CA MET A 296 10.59 19.36 14.88
C MET A 296 9.10 19.03 14.75
N ILE A 297 8.79 17.76 14.49
CA ILE A 297 7.41 17.27 14.35
C ILE A 297 6.68 17.43 15.69
N SER A 298 7.24 16.93 16.79
CA SER A 298 6.59 16.93 18.11
C SER A 298 6.39 18.33 18.70
N ARG A 299 7.22 19.33 18.33
CA ARG A 299 7.00 20.75 18.74
C ARG A 299 5.70 21.35 18.19
N ALA A 300 5.22 20.86 17.06
CA ALA A 300 3.97 21.29 16.45
C ALA A 300 2.75 20.52 16.97
N MET A 301 2.96 19.51 17.83
CA MET A 301 1.93 18.57 18.28
C MET A 301 1.71 18.66 19.79
N SER A 302 0.51 18.26 20.19
CA SER A 302 0.16 17.90 21.57
C SER A 302 -0.30 16.44 21.60
N PRO A 303 -0.41 15.80 22.77
CA PRO A 303 -0.92 14.43 22.84
C PRO A 303 -2.29 14.22 22.18
N SER A 304 -3.14 15.26 22.17
CA SER A 304 -4.47 15.20 21.54
C SER A 304 -4.44 15.43 20.02
N THR A 305 -3.41 16.09 19.49
CA THR A 305 -3.31 16.44 18.08
C THR A 305 -2.32 15.57 17.29
N ALA A 306 -1.54 14.76 18.00
CA ALA A 306 -0.42 14.00 17.42
C ALA A 306 -0.84 13.08 16.28
N GLY A 307 -1.88 12.26 16.48
CA GLY A 307 -2.39 11.35 15.44
C GLY A 307 -2.85 12.11 14.19
N ALA A 308 -3.65 13.17 14.38
CA ALA A 308 -4.16 13.96 13.26
C ALA A 308 -3.04 14.65 12.47
N LEU A 309 -2.10 15.30 13.14
CA LEU A 309 -1.00 16.03 12.47
C LEU A 309 0.02 15.07 11.82
N MET A 310 0.31 13.93 12.47
CA MET A 310 1.16 12.89 11.87
C MET A 310 0.52 12.29 10.63
N GLY A 311 -0.80 12.06 10.68
CA GLY A 311 -1.59 11.61 9.52
C GLY A 311 -1.57 12.61 8.38
N ILE A 312 -1.84 13.91 8.63
CA ILE A 312 -1.77 14.97 7.63
C ILE A 312 -0.38 14.99 6.98
N LEU A 313 0.68 14.97 7.79
CA LEU A 313 2.05 14.96 7.28
C LEU A 313 2.30 13.76 6.35
N ALA A 314 1.88 12.57 6.77
CA ALA A 314 1.99 11.36 5.97
C ALA A 314 1.21 11.44 4.65
N GLY A 315 -0.03 11.94 4.71
CA GLY A 315 -0.89 12.12 3.54
C GLY A 315 -0.33 13.13 2.55
N VAL A 316 0.07 14.31 3.02
CA VAL A 316 0.66 15.35 2.18
C VAL A 316 1.95 14.87 1.54
N MET A 317 2.84 14.22 2.29
CA MET A 317 4.06 13.61 1.72
C MET A 317 3.73 12.58 0.64
N SER A 318 2.69 11.78 0.84
CA SER A 318 2.30 10.72 -0.10
C SER A 318 1.65 11.25 -1.38
N TRP A 319 1.09 12.46 -1.40
CA TRP A 319 0.64 13.07 -2.65
C TRP A 319 1.77 13.29 -3.65
N PHE A 320 2.98 13.52 -3.17
CA PHE A 320 4.16 13.84 -3.96
C PHE A 320 5.19 12.72 -4.01
N SER A 321 4.93 11.60 -3.30
CA SER A 321 5.88 10.50 -3.20
C SER A 321 5.18 9.16 -3.01
N SER A 322 5.94 8.07 -2.91
CA SER A 322 5.42 6.73 -2.66
C SER A 322 5.24 6.48 -1.16
N ALA A 323 4.08 6.00 -0.74
CA ALA A 323 3.84 5.59 0.64
C ALA A 323 4.89 4.57 1.12
N ILE A 324 5.04 3.45 0.40
CA ILE A 324 5.97 2.38 0.74
C ILE A 324 7.44 2.78 0.51
N GLY A 325 7.72 3.56 -0.54
CA GLY A 325 9.10 3.89 -0.92
C GLY A 325 9.69 5.07 -0.16
N VAL A 326 8.86 5.99 0.34
CA VAL A 326 9.33 7.23 0.95
C VAL A 326 8.67 7.49 2.29
N VAL A 327 7.34 7.51 2.38
CA VAL A 327 6.64 7.98 3.58
C VAL A 327 6.91 7.05 4.76
N PHE A 328 6.70 5.74 4.59
CA PHE A 328 6.95 4.77 5.66
C PHE A 328 8.40 4.77 6.13
N PRO A 329 9.41 4.68 5.23
CA PRO A 329 10.80 4.76 5.67
C PRO A 329 11.21 6.08 6.34
N THR A 330 10.49 7.18 6.07
CA THR A 330 10.81 8.50 6.62
C THR A 330 10.10 8.77 7.96
N LEU A 331 8.79 8.50 8.06
CA LEU A 331 8.01 8.86 9.23
C LEU A 331 7.96 7.77 10.30
N LEU A 332 7.87 6.49 9.93
CA LEU A 332 7.79 5.42 10.94
C LEU A 332 9.02 5.36 11.87
N PRO A 333 10.27 5.64 11.42
CA PRO A 333 11.40 5.73 12.33
C PRO A 333 11.29 6.82 13.40
N THR A 334 10.42 7.82 13.22
CA THR A 334 10.24 8.92 14.18
C THR A 334 9.18 8.61 15.25
N VAL A 335 8.34 7.58 15.05
CA VAL A 335 7.15 7.33 15.88
C VAL A 335 7.49 7.15 17.36
N GLY A 336 8.51 6.35 17.67
CA GLY A 336 8.96 6.14 19.05
C GLY A 336 9.37 7.43 19.73
N LEU A 337 10.25 8.19 19.09
CA LEU A 337 10.76 9.47 19.59
C LEU A 337 9.67 10.55 19.69
N VAL A 338 8.71 10.60 18.76
CA VAL A 338 7.55 11.51 18.84
C VAL A 338 6.70 11.14 20.04
N GLY A 339 6.42 9.84 20.27
CA GLY A 339 5.70 9.40 21.45
C GLY A 339 6.40 9.78 22.76
N GLU A 340 7.71 9.57 22.86
CA GLU A 340 8.53 9.95 24.01
C GLU A 340 8.54 11.47 24.23
N ASN A 341 8.75 12.26 23.17
CA ASN A 341 8.76 13.72 23.25
C ASN A 341 7.40 14.32 23.69
N LEU A 342 6.30 13.57 23.50
CA LEU A 342 4.95 13.92 23.94
C LEU A 342 4.61 13.30 25.33
N GLY A 343 5.63 12.86 26.07
CA GLY A 343 5.50 12.35 27.43
C GLY A 343 5.00 10.91 27.53
N GLY A 344 5.08 10.13 26.45
CA GLY A 344 4.68 8.72 26.42
C GLY A 344 3.16 8.47 26.54
N THR A 345 2.35 9.52 26.40
CA THR A 345 0.89 9.46 26.58
C THR A 345 0.13 9.14 25.29
N VAL A 346 0.81 9.20 24.14
CA VAL A 346 0.22 8.90 22.84
C VAL A 346 0.49 7.43 22.49
N PRO A 347 -0.53 6.63 22.19
CA PRO A 347 -0.33 5.26 21.75
C PRO A 347 0.49 5.20 20.47
N LEU A 348 1.56 4.40 20.46
CA LEU A 348 2.39 4.24 19.27
C LEU A 348 1.63 3.57 18.13
N SER A 349 0.68 2.68 18.45
CA SER A 349 -0.24 2.07 17.46
C SER A 349 -1.06 3.13 16.72
N GLU A 350 -1.59 4.15 17.40
CA GLU A 350 -2.27 5.29 16.77
C GLU A 350 -1.36 5.98 15.74
N LEU A 351 -0.13 6.34 16.14
CA LEU A 351 0.80 7.04 15.25
C LEU A 351 1.18 6.20 14.02
N VAL A 352 1.37 4.89 14.21
CA VAL A 352 1.65 3.96 13.12
C VAL A 352 0.44 3.84 12.19
N SER A 353 -0.76 3.64 12.74
CA SER A 353 -2.00 3.48 11.98
C SER A 353 -2.34 4.71 11.15
N VAL A 354 -2.19 5.92 11.70
CA VAL A 354 -2.46 7.15 10.94
C VAL A 354 -1.43 7.37 9.83
N VAL A 355 -0.13 7.10 10.07
CA VAL A 355 0.89 7.17 9.02
C VAL A 355 0.56 6.20 7.89
N ALA A 356 0.24 4.95 8.23
CA ALA A 356 -0.07 3.91 7.28
C ALA A 356 -1.31 4.23 6.43
N LEU A 357 -2.40 4.61 7.09
CA LEU A 357 -3.68 4.87 6.42
C LEU A 357 -3.67 6.14 5.59
N PHE A 358 -3.22 7.27 6.16
CA PHE A 358 -3.25 8.54 5.45
C PHE A 358 -2.34 8.53 4.22
N ALA A 359 -1.12 7.94 4.36
CA ALA A 359 -0.23 7.78 3.21
C ALA A 359 -0.85 6.88 2.12
N SER A 360 -1.64 5.86 2.51
CA SER A 360 -2.31 4.97 1.56
C SER A 360 -3.47 5.66 0.86
N VAL A 361 -4.34 6.33 1.62
CA VAL A 361 -5.53 7.01 1.09
C VAL A 361 -5.17 8.21 0.21
N ALA A 362 -4.07 8.89 0.50
CA ALA A 362 -3.49 9.89 -0.39
C ALA A 362 -3.24 9.35 -1.80
N GLY A 363 -3.09 8.03 -1.92
CA GLY A 363 -3.00 7.29 -3.18
C GLY A 363 -4.23 7.42 -4.11
N LEU A 364 -5.35 7.95 -3.65
CA LEU A 364 -6.48 8.32 -4.50
C LEU A 364 -6.18 9.53 -5.40
N SER A 365 -5.14 10.32 -5.09
CA SER A 365 -4.71 11.43 -5.94
C SER A 365 -4.42 10.96 -7.36
N PRO A 366 -4.86 11.70 -8.40
CA PRO A 366 -4.60 11.34 -9.79
C PRO A 366 -3.11 11.31 -10.15
N ALA A 367 -2.27 11.99 -9.37
CA ALA A 367 -0.82 11.97 -9.52
C ALA A 367 -0.15 10.74 -8.88
N SER A 368 -0.92 9.90 -8.19
CA SER A 368 -0.43 8.67 -7.54
C SER A 368 -0.94 7.41 -8.22
N THR A 369 -0.43 6.25 -7.78
CA THR A 369 -0.73 4.96 -8.42
C THR A 369 -2.22 4.61 -8.40
N GLY A 370 -2.93 4.81 -7.29
CA GLY A 370 -4.34 4.45 -7.18
C GLY A 370 -5.24 5.31 -8.07
N GLY A 371 -5.01 6.64 -8.07
CA GLY A 371 -5.72 7.53 -8.98
C GLY A 371 -5.40 7.26 -10.44
N ALA A 372 -4.13 6.97 -10.78
CA ALA A 372 -3.74 6.60 -12.14
C ALA A 372 -4.42 5.31 -12.62
N VAL A 373 -4.60 4.31 -11.75
CA VAL A 373 -5.35 3.08 -12.08
C VAL A 373 -6.82 3.40 -12.37
N ILE A 374 -7.46 4.24 -11.57
CA ILE A 374 -8.87 4.67 -11.82
C ILE A 374 -8.97 5.42 -13.15
N MET A 375 -8.07 6.38 -13.39
CA MET A 375 -8.04 7.13 -14.65
C MET A 375 -7.80 6.22 -15.85
N GLY A 376 -6.88 5.26 -15.73
CA GLY A 376 -6.60 4.28 -16.77
C GLY A 376 -7.79 3.38 -17.06
N ALA A 377 -8.43 2.84 -16.02
CA ALA A 377 -9.59 1.97 -16.14
C ALA A 377 -10.80 2.66 -16.81
N CYS A 378 -11.08 3.91 -16.42
CA CYS A 378 -12.12 4.70 -17.07
C CYS A 378 -11.72 5.13 -18.50
N GLY A 379 -10.46 5.52 -18.72
CA GLY A 379 -9.98 6.04 -20.01
C GLY A 379 -9.88 4.96 -21.10
N THR A 380 -9.61 3.72 -20.74
CA THR A 380 -9.55 2.58 -21.69
C THR A 380 -10.90 1.99 -22.02
N ASP A 381 -11.93 2.24 -21.20
CA ASP A 381 -13.29 1.81 -21.47
C ASP A 381 -13.95 2.70 -22.52
N ALA A 382 -14.57 2.10 -23.53
CA ALA A 382 -15.11 2.81 -24.71
C ALA A 382 -16.27 3.75 -24.36
N GLU A 383 -17.08 3.43 -23.35
CA GLU A 383 -18.21 4.23 -22.90
C GLU A 383 -17.78 5.25 -21.85
N TYR A 384 -17.07 4.78 -20.82
CA TYR A 384 -16.67 5.62 -19.69
C TYR A 384 -15.60 6.65 -20.07
N GLY A 385 -14.69 6.34 -21.00
CA GLY A 385 -13.72 7.31 -21.52
C GLY A 385 -14.37 8.52 -22.20
N LYS A 386 -15.54 8.34 -22.82
CA LYS A 386 -16.32 9.45 -23.38
C LYS A 386 -17.16 10.18 -22.33
N LYS A 387 -17.72 9.44 -21.36
CA LYS A 387 -18.62 9.97 -20.33
C LYS A 387 -17.88 10.74 -19.23
N TYR A 388 -16.64 10.32 -18.92
CA TYR A 388 -15.79 10.90 -17.87
C TYR A 388 -14.48 11.43 -18.47
N PRO A 389 -14.46 12.65 -19.03
CA PRO A 389 -13.26 13.25 -19.59
C PRO A 389 -12.14 13.31 -18.56
N ALA A 390 -10.91 13.04 -19.00
CA ALA A 390 -9.74 12.91 -18.13
C ALA A 390 -9.54 14.12 -17.19
N GLU A 391 -9.82 15.32 -17.64
CA GLU A 391 -9.68 16.56 -16.85
C GLU A 391 -10.68 16.60 -15.68
N LYS A 392 -11.94 16.21 -15.92
CA LYS A 392 -12.97 16.15 -14.87
C LYS A 392 -12.66 15.06 -13.87
N LEU A 393 -12.27 13.88 -14.35
CA LEU A 393 -11.91 12.76 -13.51
C LEU A 393 -10.67 13.08 -12.66
N PHE A 394 -9.69 13.78 -13.23
CA PHE A 394 -8.52 14.26 -12.50
C PHE A 394 -8.93 15.15 -11.31
N LEU A 395 -9.77 16.16 -11.56
CA LEU A 395 -10.23 17.06 -10.50
C LEU A 395 -11.04 16.30 -9.43
N GLU A 396 -11.92 15.40 -9.84
CA GLU A 396 -12.75 14.60 -8.95
C GLU A 396 -11.90 13.71 -8.02
N LEU A 397 -10.89 13.02 -8.55
CA LEU A 397 -9.97 12.21 -7.75
C LEU A 397 -9.08 13.05 -6.83
N LEU A 398 -8.67 14.24 -7.27
CA LEU A 398 -7.94 15.18 -6.41
C LEU A 398 -8.80 15.63 -5.23
N LEU A 399 -10.07 15.95 -5.47
CA LEU A 399 -11.02 16.32 -4.41
C LEU A 399 -11.26 15.14 -3.45
N TRP A 400 -11.36 13.90 -3.97
CA TRP A 400 -11.46 12.71 -3.13
C TRP A 400 -10.19 12.52 -2.26
N ALA A 401 -9.01 12.72 -2.83
CA ALA A 401 -7.76 12.59 -2.08
C ALA A 401 -7.66 13.63 -0.94
N ILE A 402 -8.01 14.88 -1.22
CA ILE A 402 -8.00 15.98 -0.22
C ILE A 402 -9.10 15.76 0.81
N GLY A 403 -10.33 15.50 0.37
CA GLY A 403 -11.49 15.30 1.25
C GLY A 403 -11.33 14.10 2.18
N SER A 404 -10.74 13.00 1.67
CA SER A 404 -10.47 11.81 2.46
C SER A 404 -9.46 12.08 3.57
N ILE A 405 -8.38 12.82 3.30
CA ILE A 405 -7.43 13.23 4.33
C ILE A 405 -8.10 14.15 5.35
N GLY A 406 -8.92 15.11 4.90
CA GLY A 406 -9.68 15.97 5.79
C GLY A 406 -10.61 15.22 6.73
N LEU A 407 -11.38 14.26 6.19
CA LEU A 407 -12.26 13.41 7.00
C LEU A 407 -11.47 12.53 7.98
N LEU A 408 -10.42 11.85 7.52
CA LEU A 408 -9.59 11.04 8.39
C LEU A 408 -8.93 11.87 9.50
N THR A 409 -8.55 13.11 9.21
CA THR A 409 -8.04 14.05 10.21
C THR A 409 -9.08 14.32 11.30
N LEU A 410 -10.33 14.59 10.92
CA LEU A 410 -11.42 14.76 11.86
C LEU A 410 -11.63 13.50 12.72
N LEU A 411 -11.61 12.32 12.11
CA LEU A 411 -11.74 11.03 12.81
C LEU A 411 -10.57 10.78 13.76
N ALA A 412 -9.35 11.17 13.39
CA ALA A 412 -8.18 11.08 14.27
C ALA A 412 -8.32 12.01 15.48
N PHE A 413 -8.81 13.26 15.31
CA PHE A 413 -9.14 14.14 16.43
C PHE A 413 -10.23 13.58 17.34
N LEU A 414 -11.19 12.85 16.79
CA LEU A 414 -12.25 12.18 17.54
C LEU A 414 -11.78 10.89 18.22
N GLY A 415 -10.52 10.48 18.03
CA GLY A 415 -9.92 9.34 18.70
C GLY A 415 -10.26 7.99 18.04
N LEU A 416 -10.68 7.95 16.76
CA LEU A 416 -11.02 6.71 16.07
C LEU A 416 -9.87 5.69 16.12
N PHE A 417 -8.63 6.13 15.98
CA PHE A 417 -7.44 5.29 15.96
C PHE A 417 -6.87 4.95 17.35
N ARG A 418 -7.65 5.21 18.41
CA ARG A 418 -7.37 4.84 19.81
C ARG A 418 -8.30 3.74 20.30
N ILE A 419 -9.21 3.24 19.47
CA ILE A 419 -10.25 2.28 19.90
C ILE A 419 -9.65 0.91 20.19
N PHE A 420 -8.61 0.51 19.45
CA PHE A 420 -8.00 -0.82 19.57
C PHE A 420 -6.64 -0.83 20.28
N VAL A 421 -6.34 0.19 21.04
CA VAL A 421 -5.08 0.32 21.82
C VAL A 421 -5.12 -0.50 23.10
#